data_25a1c48756bead18b633b5b7cbf80670
#
_entry.id   25a1c48756bead18b633b5b7cbf80670
#
_cell.length_a   1.000
_cell.length_b   1.000
_cell.length_c   1.000
_cell.angle_alpha   90.00
_cell.angle_beta   90.00
_cell.angle_gamma   90.00
#
_symmetry.space_group_name_H-M   'P 1'
#
loop_
_entity.id
_entity.type
_entity.pdbx_description
1 polymer ?
#
loop_
_entity_poly.entity_id
_entity_poly.type
_entity_poly.pdbx_seq_one_letter_code
_entity_poly.pdbx_strand_id
1 'polypeptide(L)'
;MPSGGRPPHLYGLRFKIEHTFKQAVRQVGTFSYHFWMSDMKPLRHNNGNQHLHRASQKYRDHVKRKLHAYHVFVQAGLVCQGLLQYLSVAYPQLVWNAFGSWLRTIRPGIPPSELVVATALRQSWPEFLLNTAQPNIFTKFLTERQDPNKMQAFRLVA
;
A
#
# COMPACT_ATOMS: atom_id res chain seq x y z
N MET A 1 38.05 -30.18 -8.01
CA MET A 1 36.78 -29.78 -7.41
C MET A 1 36.36 -28.47 -8.06
N PRO A 2 35.35 -28.40 -8.94
CA PRO A 2 34.88 -27.11 -9.43
C PRO A 2 34.12 -26.39 -8.31
N SER A 3 34.57 -25.19 -7.95
CA SER A 3 33.92 -24.32 -7.02
C SER A 3 32.52 -23.96 -7.56
N GLY A 4 31.49 -24.46 -6.90
CA GLY A 4 30.10 -24.21 -7.24
C GLY A 4 29.68 -22.77 -6.95
N GLY A 5 30.22 -21.80 -7.70
CA GLY A 5 29.75 -20.44 -7.69
C GLY A 5 28.32 -20.38 -8.21
N ARG A 6 27.37 -19.95 -7.36
CA ARG A 6 25.99 -19.67 -7.79
C ARG A 6 26.04 -18.68 -8.97
N PRO A 7 25.35 -18.95 -10.08
CA PRO A 7 25.39 -18.07 -11.24
C PRO A 7 24.95 -16.65 -10.84
N PRO A 8 25.65 -15.60 -11.32
CA PRO A 8 25.38 -14.18 -10.99
C PRO A 8 23.91 -13.79 -11.21
N HIS A 9 23.23 -14.43 -12.13
CA HIS A 9 21.83 -14.23 -12.44
C HIS A 9 20.89 -14.53 -11.26
N LEU A 10 21.11 -15.60 -10.49
CA LEU A 10 20.29 -15.94 -9.33
C LEU A 10 20.43 -14.93 -8.19
N TYR A 11 21.63 -14.38 -8.01
CA TYR A 11 21.84 -13.32 -7.02
C TYR A 11 21.09 -12.03 -7.38
N GLY A 12 21.09 -11.67 -8.66
CA GLY A 12 20.32 -10.51 -9.16
C GLY A 12 18.81 -10.66 -8.96
N LEU A 13 18.26 -11.86 -9.13
CA LEU A 13 16.83 -12.13 -8.88
C LEU A 13 16.50 -12.00 -7.38
N ARG A 14 17.33 -12.51 -6.51
CA ARG A 14 17.14 -12.36 -5.05
C ARG A 14 17.09 -10.89 -4.66
N PHE A 15 18.01 -10.08 -5.15
CA PHE A 15 18.05 -8.64 -4.86
C PHE A 15 16.74 -7.95 -5.33
N LYS A 16 16.23 -8.32 -6.50
CA LYS A 16 14.94 -7.78 -7.00
C LYS A 16 13.77 -8.12 -6.07
N ILE A 17 13.70 -9.35 -5.58
CA ILE A 17 12.66 -9.79 -4.64
C ILE A 17 12.75 -9.00 -3.32
N GLU A 18 13.94 -8.88 -2.74
CA GLU A 18 14.18 -8.13 -1.51
C GLU A 18 13.81 -6.65 -1.69
N HIS A 19 14.18 -6.06 -2.83
CA HIS A 19 13.82 -4.67 -3.15
C HIS A 19 12.31 -4.49 -3.28
N THR A 20 11.64 -5.37 -4.02
CA THR A 20 10.18 -5.34 -4.19
C THR A 20 9.46 -5.44 -2.85
N PHE A 21 9.89 -6.38 -1.99
CA PHE A 21 9.34 -6.50 -0.64
C PHE A 21 9.53 -5.22 0.19
N LYS A 22 10.73 -4.64 0.15
CA LYS A 22 11.02 -3.37 0.83
C LYS A 22 10.13 -2.22 0.36
N GLN A 23 9.84 -2.16 -0.94
CA GLN A 23 8.92 -1.16 -1.51
C GLN A 23 7.47 -1.42 -1.07
N ALA A 24 7.02 -2.68 -1.06
CA ALA A 24 5.70 -3.05 -0.54
C ALA A 24 5.49 -2.58 0.90
N VAL A 25 6.50 -2.77 1.75
CA VAL A 25 6.45 -2.33 3.16
C VAL A 25 6.47 -0.81 3.28
N ARG A 26 7.40 -0.14 2.59
CA ARG A 26 7.69 1.29 2.82
C ARG A 26 6.80 2.23 2.04
N GLN A 27 6.44 1.90 0.80
CA GLN A 27 5.68 2.80 -0.08
C GLN A 27 4.18 2.53 -0.03
N VAL A 28 3.79 1.27 0.00
CA VAL A 28 2.38 0.85 -0.02
C VAL A 28 1.85 0.61 1.39
N GLY A 29 2.71 0.22 2.33
CA GLY A 29 2.32 -0.15 3.69
C GLY A 29 1.59 -1.51 3.74
N THR A 30 1.91 -2.42 2.83
CA THR A 30 1.24 -3.71 2.64
C THR A 30 1.12 -4.54 3.92
N PHE A 31 2.05 -4.39 4.86
CA PHE A 31 2.04 -5.12 6.12
C PHE A 31 1.74 -4.24 7.35
N SER A 32 1.29 -3.01 7.14
CA SER A 32 1.02 -2.04 8.22
C SER A 32 -0.39 -2.16 8.81
N TYR A 33 -1.17 -3.16 8.41
CA TYR A 33 -2.50 -3.36 8.95
C TYR A 33 -2.45 -3.76 10.42
N HIS A 34 -2.90 -2.87 11.28
CA HIS A 34 -3.06 -3.10 12.69
C HIS A 34 -4.53 -3.39 12.99
N PHE A 35 -4.83 -4.64 13.31
CA PHE A 35 -6.16 -4.98 13.73
C PHE A 35 -6.24 -5.01 15.25
N TRP A 36 -7.29 -4.46 15.76
CA TRP A 36 -7.64 -4.53 17.16
C TRP A 36 -8.81 -5.51 17.36
N MET A 37 -8.73 -6.29 18.45
CA MET A 37 -9.79 -7.17 18.89
C MET A 37 -9.95 -7.00 20.39
N SER A 38 -11.09 -6.43 20.83
CA SER A 38 -11.34 -6.11 22.25
C SER A 38 -11.26 -7.34 23.18
N ASP A 39 -11.63 -8.50 22.63
CA ASP A 39 -11.64 -9.78 23.38
C ASP A 39 -10.28 -10.48 23.37
N MET A 40 -9.26 -9.88 22.74
CA MET A 40 -7.95 -10.51 22.60
C MET A 40 -7.23 -10.52 23.95
N LYS A 41 -6.94 -11.70 24.47
CA LYS A 41 -6.19 -11.84 25.71
C LYS A 41 -4.74 -11.39 25.48
N PRO A 42 -4.19 -10.51 26.34
CA PRO A 42 -2.81 -10.10 26.23
C PRO A 42 -1.88 -11.31 26.44
N LEU A 43 -0.91 -11.48 25.57
CA LEU A 43 0.14 -12.47 25.70
C LEU A 43 1.28 -11.89 26.53
N ARG A 44 1.87 -12.69 27.41
CA ARG A 44 3.15 -12.33 28.03
C ARG A 44 4.24 -12.36 26.98
N HIS A 45 5.19 -11.46 27.07
CA HIS A 45 6.37 -11.43 26.23
C HIS A 45 7.03 -12.83 26.22
N ASN A 46 7.40 -13.33 25.06
CA ASN A 46 7.95 -14.68 24.83
C ASN A 46 6.98 -15.87 24.95
N ASN A 47 5.69 -15.66 25.18
CA ASN A 47 4.71 -16.74 25.19
C ASN A 47 3.93 -16.76 23.87
N GLY A 48 4.52 -17.35 22.84
CA GLY A 48 4.04 -17.29 21.45
C GLY A 48 2.80 -18.11 21.13
N ASN A 49 2.33 -18.99 22.02
CA ASN A 49 1.24 -19.90 21.69
C ASN A 49 -0.06 -19.56 22.44
N GLN A 50 -1.08 -19.16 21.69
CA GLN A 50 -2.40 -18.83 22.24
C GLN A 50 -3.28 -20.05 22.50
N HIS A 51 -2.86 -21.24 22.12
CA HIS A 51 -3.65 -22.48 22.25
C HIS A 51 -5.11 -22.32 21.79
N LEU A 52 -5.31 -21.75 20.59
CA LEU A 52 -6.63 -21.40 20.04
C LEU A 52 -7.61 -22.60 20.02
N HIS A 53 -7.10 -23.84 19.96
CA HIS A 53 -7.92 -25.04 20.02
C HIS A 53 -8.68 -25.18 21.35
N ARG A 54 -8.19 -24.55 22.43
CA ARG A 54 -8.84 -24.53 23.76
C ARG A 54 -9.80 -23.34 23.93
N ALA A 55 -9.83 -22.40 23.00
CA ALA A 55 -10.69 -21.24 23.04
C ALA A 55 -12.12 -21.56 22.59
N SER A 56 -13.10 -20.74 23.00
CA SER A 56 -14.49 -20.88 22.57
C SER A 56 -14.61 -20.75 21.03
N GLN A 57 -15.64 -21.35 20.45
CA GLN A 57 -15.89 -21.28 19.01
C GLN A 57 -16.04 -19.81 18.56
N LYS A 58 -16.80 -19.00 19.31
CA LYS A 58 -16.99 -17.57 19.04
C LYS A 58 -15.66 -16.82 18.93
N TYR A 59 -14.73 -17.06 19.85
CA TYR A 59 -13.40 -16.45 19.83
C TYR A 59 -12.59 -16.89 18.61
N ARG A 60 -12.59 -18.18 18.27
CA ARG A 60 -11.93 -18.72 17.08
C ARG A 60 -12.45 -18.08 15.80
N ASP A 61 -13.76 -17.87 15.70
CA ASP A 61 -14.38 -17.25 14.52
C ASP A 61 -14.02 -15.76 14.42
N HIS A 62 -13.89 -15.06 15.54
CA HIS A 62 -13.37 -13.69 15.55
C HIS A 62 -11.93 -13.63 15.04
N VAL A 63 -11.07 -14.52 15.51
CA VAL A 63 -9.67 -14.59 15.05
C VAL A 63 -9.60 -14.90 13.55
N LYS A 64 -10.39 -15.87 13.05
CA LYS A 64 -10.45 -16.19 11.62
C LYS A 64 -10.87 -15.00 10.78
N ARG A 65 -11.90 -14.25 11.18
CA ARG A 65 -12.33 -13.04 10.46
C ARG A 65 -11.23 -11.97 10.41
N LYS A 66 -10.50 -11.77 11.51
CA LYS A 66 -9.37 -10.83 11.54
C LYS A 66 -8.21 -11.27 10.66
N LEU A 67 -7.89 -12.55 10.68
CA LEU A 67 -6.87 -13.13 9.81
C LEU A 67 -7.26 -12.97 8.32
N HIS A 68 -8.52 -13.22 7.98
CA HIS A 68 -9.03 -13.00 6.63
C HIS A 68 -8.90 -11.54 6.21
N ALA A 69 -9.30 -10.59 7.05
CA ALA A 69 -9.16 -9.16 6.78
C ALA A 69 -7.69 -8.77 6.56
N TYR A 70 -6.76 -9.32 7.34
CA TYR A 70 -5.33 -9.12 7.15
C TYR A 70 -4.85 -9.65 5.79
N HIS A 71 -5.27 -10.85 5.41
CA HIS A 71 -4.91 -11.42 4.09
C HIS A 71 -5.43 -10.55 2.94
N VAL A 72 -6.68 -10.11 3.01
CA VAL A 72 -7.28 -9.20 2.00
C VAL A 72 -6.47 -7.91 1.91
N PHE A 73 -6.09 -7.33 3.05
CA PHE A 73 -5.27 -6.11 3.08
C PHE A 73 -3.90 -6.31 2.42
N VAL A 74 -3.22 -7.42 2.73
CA VAL A 74 -1.92 -7.75 2.12
C VAL A 74 -2.06 -7.95 0.61
N GLN A 75 -3.08 -8.69 0.16
CA GLN A 75 -3.35 -8.89 -1.26
C GLN A 75 -3.64 -7.57 -1.98
N ALA A 76 -4.47 -6.70 -1.41
CA ALA A 76 -4.75 -5.37 -1.95
C ALA A 76 -3.49 -4.52 -2.07
N GLY A 77 -2.59 -4.58 -1.07
CA GLY A 77 -1.31 -3.91 -1.10
C GLY A 77 -0.39 -4.40 -2.22
N LEU A 78 -0.33 -5.72 -2.45
CA LEU A 78 0.46 -6.30 -3.54
C LEU A 78 -0.10 -5.91 -4.91
N VAL A 79 -1.43 -5.91 -5.08
CA VAL A 79 -2.08 -5.42 -6.31
C VAL A 79 -1.77 -3.94 -6.53
N CYS A 80 -1.87 -3.11 -5.49
CA CYS A 80 -1.53 -1.70 -5.56
C CYS A 80 -0.07 -1.50 -6.01
N GLN A 81 0.87 -2.24 -5.45
CA GLN A 81 2.27 -2.19 -5.87
C GLN A 81 2.44 -2.57 -7.35
N GLY A 82 1.80 -3.64 -7.80
CA GLY A 82 1.81 -4.04 -9.21
C GLY A 82 1.28 -2.95 -10.13
N LEU A 83 0.22 -2.24 -9.72
CA LEU A 83 -0.30 -1.10 -10.47
C LEU A 83 0.68 0.07 -10.52
N LEU A 84 1.38 0.39 -9.42
CA LEU A 84 2.42 1.43 -9.43
C LEU A 84 3.55 1.09 -10.41
N GLN A 85 3.99 -0.16 -10.42
CA GLN A 85 5.02 -0.64 -11.37
C GLN A 85 4.51 -0.58 -12.81
N TYR A 86 3.28 -1.01 -13.06
CA TYR A 86 2.66 -0.94 -14.38
C TYR A 86 2.59 0.51 -14.90
N LEU A 87 2.09 1.43 -14.09
CA LEU A 87 2.00 2.84 -14.46
C LEU A 87 3.38 3.46 -14.74
N SER A 88 4.39 3.08 -13.96
CA SER A 88 5.77 3.51 -14.17
C SER A 88 6.30 3.15 -15.55
N VAL A 89 5.98 1.94 -16.05
CA VAL A 89 6.50 1.43 -17.32
C VAL A 89 5.60 1.83 -18.49
N ALA A 90 4.29 1.72 -18.32
CA ALA A 90 3.33 1.97 -19.40
C ALA A 90 3.08 3.46 -19.68
N TYR A 91 3.15 4.31 -18.64
CA TYR A 91 2.80 5.73 -18.72
C TYR A 91 3.82 6.67 -18.07
N PRO A 92 5.13 6.51 -18.33
CA PRO A 92 6.18 7.28 -17.64
C PRO A 92 6.02 8.79 -17.83
N GLN A 93 5.67 9.26 -19.01
CA GLN A 93 5.49 10.69 -19.32
C GLN A 93 4.35 11.30 -18.51
N LEU A 94 3.19 10.62 -18.45
CA LEU A 94 2.04 11.10 -17.69
C LEU A 94 2.37 11.19 -16.20
N VAL A 95 3.08 10.19 -15.68
CA VAL A 95 3.53 10.19 -14.28
C VAL A 95 4.47 11.35 -14.01
N TRP A 96 5.48 11.58 -14.87
CA TRP A 96 6.40 12.70 -14.69
C TRP A 96 5.72 14.06 -14.78
N ASN A 97 4.74 14.21 -15.66
CA ASN A 97 3.96 15.44 -15.80
C ASN A 97 3.09 15.72 -14.56
N ALA A 98 2.54 14.66 -13.96
CA ALA A 98 1.74 14.77 -12.74
C ALA A 98 2.59 14.87 -11.46
N PHE A 99 3.90 14.63 -11.53
CA PHE A 99 4.81 14.68 -10.39
C PHE A 99 5.25 16.10 -10.10
N GLY A 100 4.48 16.83 -9.30
CA GLY A 100 4.75 18.22 -8.90
C GLY A 100 5.66 18.38 -7.68
N SER A 101 6.64 17.48 -7.47
CA SER A 101 7.48 17.48 -6.26
C SER A 101 8.96 17.70 -6.56
N TRP A 102 9.62 18.47 -5.71
CA TRP A 102 11.08 18.69 -5.76
C TRP A 102 11.91 17.49 -5.24
N LEU A 103 11.26 16.47 -4.68
CA LEU A 103 11.94 15.31 -4.06
C LEU A 103 12.81 14.51 -5.03
N ARG A 104 12.56 14.60 -6.32
CA ARG A 104 13.32 13.89 -7.37
C ARG A 104 13.45 14.75 -8.61
N THR A 105 14.61 14.65 -9.25
CA THR A 105 14.83 15.25 -10.58
C THR A 105 13.93 14.57 -11.61
N ILE A 106 13.19 15.36 -12.37
CA ILE A 106 12.35 14.87 -13.47
C ILE A 106 13.23 14.32 -14.58
N ARG A 107 13.00 13.07 -14.99
CA ARG A 107 13.76 12.37 -16.04
C ARG A 107 12.80 11.70 -17.03
N PRO A 108 12.23 12.42 -17.98
CA PRO A 108 11.16 11.92 -18.86
C PRO A 108 11.49 10.63 -19.62
N GLY A 109 12.76 10.41 -19.94
CA GLY A 109 13.23 9.20 -20.66
C GLY A 109 13.44 7.95 -19.80
N ILE A 110 13.21 8.03 -18.49
CA ILE A 110 13.45 6.93 -17.56
C ILE A 110 12.15 6.59 -16.83
N PRO A 111 11.76 5.31 -16.71
CA PRO A 111 10.61 4.91 -15.90
C PRO A 111 10.73 5.45 -14.46
N PRO A 112 9.71 6.18 -13.96
CA PRO A 112 9.73 6.73 -12.61
C PRO A 112 9.71 5.61 -11.56
N SER A 113 10.29 5.86 -10.38
CA SER A 113 10.21 4.91 -9.27
C SER A 113 8.78 4.81 -8.73
N GLU A 114 8.46 3.72 -8.04
CA GLU A 114 7.15 3.53 -7.37
C GLU A 114 6.79 4.70 -6.44
N LEU A 115 7.78 5.30 -5.76
CA LEU A 115 7.58 6.49 -4.93
C LEU A 115 7.08 7.68 -5.75
N VAL A 116 7.69 7.92 -6.92
CA VAL A 116 7.28 9.02 -7.82
C VAL A 116 5.86 8.79 -8.33
N VAL A 117 5.54 7.55 -8.76
CA VAL A 117 4.17 7.19 -9.19
C VAL A 117 3.17 7.41 -8.06
N ALA A 118 3.45 6.91 -6.87
CA ALA A 118 2.57 7.07 -5.72
C ALA A 118 2.36 8.55 -5.34
N THR A 119 3.39 9.38 -5.45
CA THR A 119 3.30 10.83 -5.20
C THR A 119 2.44 11.51 -6.27
N ALA A 120 2.68 11.21 -7.54
CA ALA A 120 1.89 11.74 -8.66
C ALA A 120 0.40 11.39 -8.50
N LEU A 121 0.09 10.14 -8.16
CA LEU A 121 -1.28 9.71 -7.91
C LEU A 121 -1.92 10.41 -6.71
N ARG A 122 -1.20 10.57 -5.61
CA ARG A 122 -1.73 11.28 -4.43
C ARG A 122 -2.06 12.74 -4.72
N GLN A 123 -1.35 13.37 -5.64
CA GLN A 123 -1.59 14.75 -6.04
C GLN A 123 -2.74 14.89 -7.04
N SER A 124 -2.83 14.01 -8.03
CA SER A 124 -3.81 14.10 -9.12
C SER A 124 -5.12 13.37 -8.86
N TRP A 125 -5.12 12.30 -8.11
CA TRP A 125 -6.28 11.44 -7.92
C TRP A 125 -7.47 12.11 -7.21
N PRO A 126 -7.29 12.89 -6.13
CA PRO A 126 -8.42 13.55 -5.48
C PRO A 126 -9.20 14.45 -6.44
N GLU A 127 -8.50 15.24 -7.23
CA GLU A 127 -9.09 16.12 -8.23
C GLU A 127 -9.78 15.33 -9.34
N PHE A 128 -9.13 14.30 -9.87
CA PHE A 128 -9.71 13.40 -10.86
C PHE A 128 -11.00 12.74 -10.38
N LEU A 129 -11.04 12.26 -9.14
CA LEU A 129 -12.23 11.63 -8.57
C LEU A 129 -13.37 12.61 -8.35
N LEU A 130 -13.07 13.85 -7.99
CA LEU A 130 -14.09 14.91 -7.81
C LEU A 130 -14.64 15.41 -9.13
N ASN A 131 -13.82 15.45 -10.18
CA ASN A 131 -14.19 15.96 -11.50
C ASN A 131 -14.79 14.89 -12.44
N THR A 132 -14.92 13.64 -11.98
CA THR A 132 -15.54 12.59 -12.79
C THR A 132 -17.03 12.88 -13.00
N ALA A 133 -17.45 12.99 -14.25
CA ALA A 133 -18.81 13.40 -14.65
C ALA A 133 -19.94 12.46 -14.16
N GLN A 134 -19.61 11.24 -13.74
CA GLN A 134 -20.57 10.33 -13.14
C GLN A 134 -20.23 10.06 -11.66
N PRO A 135 -21.15 10.35 -10.73
CA PRO A 135 -20.96 10.05 -9.33
C PRO A 135 -20.83 8.52 -9.15
N ASN A 136 -19.62 8.06 -8.90
CA ASN A 136 -19.38 6.67 -8.54
C ASN A 136 -19.49 6.50 -7.01
N ILE A 137 -19.59 5.25 -6.55
CA ILE A 137 -19.68 4.90 -5.12
C ILE A 137 -18.54 5.53 -4.31
N PHE A 138 -17.38 5.69 -4.92
CA PHE A 138 -16.20 6.25 -4.27
C PHE A 138 -16.30 7.78 -4.11
N THR A 139 -16.82 8.48 -5.12
CA THR A 139 -17.10 9.93 -5.04
C THR A 139 -18.13 10.21 -3.93
N LYS A 140 -19.21 9.41 -3.90
CA LYS A 140 -20.23 9.49 -2.83
C LYS A 140 -19.61 9.27 -1.46
N PHE A 141 -18.80 8.21 -1.30
CA PHE A 141 -18.09 7.93 -0.05
C PHE A 141 -17.18 9.07 0.40
N LEU A 142 -16.40 9.66 -0.51
CA LEU A 142 -15.52 10.79 -0.19
C LEU A 142 -16.34 12.01 0.23
N THR A 143 -17.43 12.32 -0.48
CA THR A 143 -18.30 13.48 -0.19
C THR A 143 -19.00 13.33 1.17
N GLU A 144 -19.51 12.14 1.48
CA GLU A 144 -20.18 11.85 2.76
C GLU A 144 -19.20 11.83 3.96
N ARG A 145 -17.91 11.59 3.73
CA ARG A 145 -16.88 11.53 4.76
C ARG A 145 -16.06 12.81 4.91
N GLN A 146 -16.28 13.80 4.06
CA GLN A 146 -15.65 15.10 4.19
C GLN A 146 -16.23 15.82 5.41
N ASP A 147 -15.39 16.08 6.40
CA ASP A 147 -15.74 16.93 7.54
C ASP A 147 -15.80 18.39 7.05
N PRO A 148 -16.97 19.04 7.02
CA PRO A 148 -17.12 20.41 6.54
C PRO A 148 -16.21 21.40 7.29
N ASN A 149 -15.87 21.15 8.54
CA ASN A 149 -15.00 22.01 9.32
C ASN A 149 -13.52 21.91 8.89
N LYS A 150 -13.09 20.79 8.34
CA LYS A 150 -11.73 20.62 7.81
C LYS A 150 -11.55 21.29 6.44
N MET A 151 -12.60 21.40 5.63
CA MET A 151 -12.53 22.07 4.33
C MET A 151 -12.34 23.59 4.47
N GLN A 152 -12.88 24.22 5.51
CA GLN A 152 -12.65 25.65 5.77
C GLN A 152 -11.20 25.94 6.17
N ALA A 153 -10.55 25.04 6.91
CA ALA A 153 -9.13 25.22 7.28
C ALA A 153 -8.19 25.16 6.07
N PHE A 154 -8.49 24.33 5.05
CA PHE A 154 -7.68 24.25 3.84
C PHE A 154 -7.84 25.47 2.91
N ARG A 155 -9.00 26.12 2.88
CA ARG A 155 -9.24 27.33 2.09
C ARG A 155 -8.61 28.61 2.68
N LEU A 156 -8.22 28.58 3.95
CA LEU A 156 -7.57 29.72 4.63
C LEU A 156 -6.04 29.71 4.51
N VAL A 157 -5.45 28.64 3.96
CA VAL A 157 -3.99 28.47 3.80
C VAL A 157 -3.55 28.47 2.34
N ALA A 158 -4.48 28.57 1.39
CA ALA A 158 -4.23 28.76 -0.04
C ALA A 158 -4.52 30.22 -0.42
#